data_ccdf2cca5c481b0ad4f7b51db34a65e1
#
_entry.id   ccdf2cca5c481b0ad4f7b51db34a65e1
#
_cell.length_a   1.000
_cell.length_b   1.000
_cell.length_c   1.000
_cell.angle_alpha   90.00
_cell.angle_beta   90.00
_cell.angle_gamma   90.00
#
_symmetry.space_group_name_H-M   'P 1'
#
loop_
_entity.id
_entity.type
_entity.pdbx_description
1 polymer ?
#
loop_
_entity_poly.entity_id
_entity_poly.type
_entity_poly.pdbx_seq_one_letter_code
_entity_poly.pdbx_strand_id
1 'polypeptide(L)'
;MWFGIGVSSAAPAAMTTLREVVRADADGLDLFSVSDHPYYGDRLDAYAVVGTALGATTRISGLVNVTNLPSRPAPMLARTVTSLSALTGGRIVLGMGAGGLWDDIARLGGPRRSPGEAVRALAEAITLIRALSGGGDRVTFDGEFYQVADLAPAEAPTPPIWTGSGAPRSLAVTGRLADGWIPGHAADWLSERFRTSRPLIDEAATAAGRSPADVATVYNLPGRITPEPLDAVRDDEGRWIGGSPAQWAEELTGAVLDHGAGGFVYFPPGGPPGEPMRRRWAEEVVPRVRAALG
;
A
#
# COMPACT_ATOMS: atom_id res chain seq x y z
N MET A 1 12.71 -3.60 4.96
CA MET A 1 12.15 -4.43 3.86
C MET A 1 10.83 -5.02 4.30
N TRP A 2 9.79 -4.94 3.46
CA TRP A 2 8.44 -5.40 3.76
C TRP A 2 8.06 -6.63 2.93
N PHE A 3 7.57 -7.69 3.58
CA PHE A 3 7.01 -8.85 2.91
C PHE A 3 5.57 -9.06 3.37
N GLY A 4 4.62 -8.96 2.44
CA GLY A 4 3.21 -9.01 2.75
C GLY A 4 2.37 -9.91 1.84
N ILE A 5 1.09 -9.99 2.16
CA ILE A 5 0.07 -10.64 1.33
C ILE A 5 -1.11 -9.71 1.06
N GLY A 6 -1.71 -9.85 -0.12
CA GLY A 6 -3.01 -9.29 -0.40
C GLY A 6 -4.13 -10.19 0.11
N VAL A 7 -5.13 -9.59 0.76
CA VAL A 7 -6.29 -10.31 1.26
C VAL A 7 -7.59 -9.82 0.63
N SER A 8 -8.63 -10.64 0.66
CA SER A 8 -9.92 -10.31 0.07
C SER A 8 -10.69 -9.28 0.90
N SER A 9 -11.30 -8.30 0.23
CA SER A 9 -12.34 -7.44 0.83
C SER A 9 -13.77 -7.96 0.59
N ALA A 10 -13.95 -9.09 -0.10
CA ALA A 10 -15.27 -9.62 -0.41
C ALA A 10 -16.02 -10.05 0.88
N ALA A 11 -17.27 -9.60 1.04
CA ALA A 11 -18.07 -9.90 2.23
C ALA A 11 -18.24 -11.41 2.51
N PRO A 12 -18.46 -12.28 1.50
CA PRO A 12 -18.52 -13.72 1.73
C PRO A 12 -17.20 -14.32 2.24
N ALA A 13 -16.06 -13.66 2.02
CA ALA A 13 -14.76 -14.13 2.47
C ALA A 13 -14.34 -13.59 3.85
N ALA A 14 -15.16 -12.80 4.54
CA ALA A 14 -14.80 -12.07 5.76
C ALA A 14 -14.04 -12.92 6.80
N MET A 15 -14.59 -14.07 7.20
CA MET A 15 -13.97 -14.97 8.18
C MET A 15 -12.72 -15.66 7.64
N THR A 16 -12.66 -15.91 6.34
CA THR A 16 -11.46 -16.48 5.70
C THR A 16 -10.34 -15.44 5.68
N THR A 17 -10.64 -14.20 5.28
CA THR A 17 -9.71 -13.08 5.31
C THR A 17 -9.10 -12.88 6.70
N LEU A 18 -9.92 -12.88 7.75
CA LEU A 18 -9.41 -12.74 9.12
C LEU A 18 -8.46 -13.89 9.51
N ARG A 19 -8.84 -15.15 9.20
CA ARG A 19 -7.96 -16.31 9.44
C ARG A 19 -6.66 -16.23 8.66
N GLU A 20 -6.69 -15.78 7.42
CA GLU A 20 -5.49 -15.60 6.59
C GLU A 20 -4.54 -14.57 7.20
N VAL A 21 -5.04 -13.45 7.71
CA VAL A 21 -4.20 -12.44 8.37
C VAL A 21 -3.61 -12.95 9.68
N VAL A 22 -4.40 -13.60 10.53
CA VAL A 22 -3.91 -14.21 11.77
C VAL A 22 -2.81 -15.25 11.48
N ARG A 23 -2.98 -16.02 10.44
CA ARG A 23 -1.97 -17.00 10.04
C ARG A 23 -0.71 -16.32 9.46
N ALA A 24 -0.87 -15.27 8.65
CA ALA A 24 0.25 -14.50 8.12
C ALA A 24 1.09 -13.85 9.24
N ASP A 25 0.43 -13.37 10.31
CA ASP A 25 1.11 -12.88 11.53
C ASP A 25 1.93 -13.99 12.20
N ALA A 26 1.33 -15.17 12.39
CA ALA A 26 2.02 -16.32 12.96
C ALA A 26 3.20 -16.80 12.13
N ASP A 27 3.09 -16.74 10.79
CA ASP A 27 4.13 -17.14 9.84
C ASP A 27 5.24 -16.07 9.67
N GLY A 28 5.16 -14.94 10.34
CA GLY A 28 6.22 -13.92 10.35
C GLY A 28 6.22 -12.96 9.16
N LEU A 29 5.10 -12.79 8.48
CA LEU A 29 4.96 -11.72 7.48
C LEU A 29 4.84 -10.35 8.15
N ASP A 30 5.29 -9.32 7.44
CA ASP A 30 5.35 -7.95 7.96
C ASP A 30 4.05 -7.17 7.71
N LEU A 31 3.31 -7.53 6.64
CA LEU A 31 2.23 -6.70 6.11
C LEU A 31 1.08 -7.55 5.55
N PHE A 32 -0.15 -7.15 5.78
CA PHE A 32 -1.29 -7.55 4.96
C PHE A 32 -1.92 -6.33 4.29
N SER A 33 -2.53 -6.54 3.13
CA SER A 33 -3.02 -5.48 2.27
C SER A 33 -4.43 -5.78 1.80
N VAL A 34 -5.33 -4.78 1.89
CA VAL A 34 -6.72 -4.87 1.44
C VAL A 34 -7.10 -3.68 0.57
N SER A 35 -7.87 -3.92 -0.50
CA SER A 35 -8.35 -2.86 -1.39
C SER A 35 -9.55 -2.10 -0.80
N ASP A 36 -9.69 -0.81 -1.15
CA ASP A 36 -10.77 0.07 -0.67
C ASP A 36 -11.73 0.44 -1.83
N HIS A 37 -12.81 -0.30 -1.92
CA HIS A 37 -13.89 -0.10 -2.89
C HIS A 37 -15.25 0.00 -2.20
N PRO A 38 -15.47 1.06 -1.38
CA PRO A 38 -16.66 1.15 -0.49
C PRO A 38 -17.98 1.32 -1.23
N TYR A 39 -17.95 1.61 -2.52
CA TYR A 39 -19.13 1.75 -3.37
C TYR A 39 -19.69 0.40 -3.89
N TYR A 40 -19.00 -0.72 -3.65
CA TYR A 40 -19.51 -2.05 -3.99
C TYR A 40 -20.10 -2.72 -2.74
N GLY A 41 -21.39 -3.04 -2.80
CA GLY A 41 -22.14 -3.61 -1.65
C GLY A 41 -21.70 -5.03 -1.25
N ASP A 42 -20.96 -5.73 -2.10
CA ASP A 42 -20.35 -7.03 -1.82
C ASP A 42 -18.94 -6.93 -1.20
N ARG A 43 -18.48 -5.71 -0.91
CA ARG A 43 -17.17 -5.45 -0.30
C ARG A 43 -17.32 -4.94 1.13
N LEU A 44 -16.43 -5.42 1.98
CA LEU A 44 -16.26 -4.91 3.33
C LEU A 44 -15.56 -3.55 3.30
N ASP A 45 -15.87 -2.69 4.27
CA ASP A 45 -15.09 -1.48 4.50
C ASP A 45 -13.64 -1.84 4.85
N ALA A 46 -12.69 -1.25 4.13
CA ALA A 46 -11.28 -1.61 4.26
C ALA A 46 -10.72 -1.32 5.66
N TYR A 47 -11.12 -0.22 6.30
CA TYR A 47 -10.65 0.12 7.65
C TYR A 47 -11.31 -0.72 8.74
N ALA A 48 -12.55 -1.19 8.53
CA ALA A 48 -13.16 -2.17 9.40
C ALA A 48 -12.41 -3.52 9.34
N VAL A 49 -12.02 -3.98 8.14
CA VAL A 49 -11.18 -5.18 7.98
C VAL A 49 -9.84 -4.99 8.65
N VAL A 50 -9.14 -3.87 8.38
CA VAL A 50 -7.82 -3.60 8.96
C VAL A 50 -7.91 -3.53 10.49
N GLY A 51 -8.85 -2.78 11.05
CA GLY A 51 -9.01 -2.65 12.50
C GLY A 51 -9.29 -3.99 13.20
N THR A 52 -10.19 -4.80 12.61
CA THR A 52 -10.53 -6.13 13.14
C THR A 52 -9.33 -7.08 13.09
N ALA A 53 -8.61 -7.11 11.97
CA ALA A 53 -7.45 -7.95 11.78
C ALA A 53 -6.28 -7.56 12.69
N LEU A 54 -6.01 -6.26 12.84
CA LEU A 54 -4.97 -5.76 13.74
C LEU A 54 -5.29 -6.05 15.22
N GLY A 55 -6.57 -6.03 15.61
CA GLY A 55 -7.02 -6.44 16.94
C GLY A 55 -6.83 -7.93 17.24
N ALA A 56 -6.80 -8.77 16.20
CA ALA A 56 -6.61 -10.22 16.29
C ALA A 56 -5.15 -10.68 16.09
N THR A 57 -4.21 -9.76 15.92
CA THR A 57 -2.80 -10.04 15.59
C THR A 57 -1.86 -9.23 16.49
N THR A 58 -0.56 -9.56 16.48
CA THR A 58 0.41 -8.96 17.41
C THR A 58 1.59 -8.27 16.75
N ARG A 59 1.95 -8.61 15.51
CA ARG A 59 3.16 -8.12 14.81
C ARG A 59 2.87 -7.53 13.43
N ILE A 60 2.03 -8.20 12.65
CA ILE A 60 1.75 -7.82 11.26
C ILE A 60 1.12 -6.44 11.18
N SER A 61 1.52 -5.64 10.20
CA SER A 61 0.95 -4.32 9.92
C SER A 61 -0.16 -4.41 8.87
N GLY A 62 -1.12 -3.50 8.93
CA GLY A 62 -2.22 -3.40 7.96
C GLY A 62 -2.00 -2.27 6.96
N LEU A 63 -2.27 -2.52 5.69
CA LEU A 63 -2.23 -1.55 4.61
C LEU A 63 -3.57 -1.52 3.87
N VAL A 64 -4.18 -0.35 3.77
CA VAL A 64 -5.25 -0.12 2.78
C VAL A 64 -4.59 0.25 1.45
N ASN A 65 -4.78 -0.56 0.41
CA ASN A 65 -3.99 -0.50 -0.84
C ASN A 65 -4.87 -0.30 -2.08
N VAL A 66 -5.26 0.91 -2.41
CA VAL A 66 -5.01 2.14 -1.67
C VAL A 66 -6.34 2.77 -1.27
N THR A 67 -6.35 3.56 -0.21
CA THR A 67 -7.54 4.29 0.26
C THR A 67 -8.14 5.13 -0.88
N ASN A 68 -9.44 4.99 -1.06
CA ASN A 68 -10.22 5.85 -1.96
C ASN A 68 -10.46 7.21 -1.29
N LEU A 69 -9.52 8.14 -1.43
CA LEU A 69 -9.54 9.43 -0.75
C LEU A 69 -10.85 10.23 -0.94
N PRO A 70 -11.49 10.29 -2.14
CA PRO A 70 -12.75 11.01 -2.29
C PRO A 70 -13.90 10.49 -1.41
N SER A 71 -13.85 9.23 -1.01
CA SER A 71 -14.85 8.62 -0.12
C SER A 71 -14.52 8.78 1.37
N ARG A 72 -13.35 9.33 1.71
CA ARG A 72 -12.84 9.44 3.09
C ARG A 72 -12.21 10.81 3.34
N PRO A 73 -12.97 11.78 3.86
CA PRO A 73 -12.44 13.14 4.14
C PRO A 73 -11.14 13.08 4.96
N ALA A 74 -10.14 13.83 4.53
CA ALA A 74 -8.78 13.77 5.09
C ALA A 74 -8.73 13.98 6.62
N PRO A 75 -9.51 14.88 7.25
CA PRO A 75 -9.48 15.03 8.71
C PRO A 75 -9.97 13.78 9.45
N MET A 76 -11.03 13.12 8.93
CA MET A 76 -11.52 11.86 9.50
C MET A 76 -10.58 10.70 9.21
N LEU A 77 -9.95 10.67 8.04
CA LEU A 77 -8.93 9.68 7.72
C LEU A 77 -7.72 9.78 8.67
N ALA A 78 -7.26 11.01 8.96
CA ALA A 78 -6.23 11.25 9.98
C ALA A 78 -6.62 10.64 11.34
N ARG A 79 -7.86 10.88 11.81
CA ARG A 79 -8.35 10.29 13.06
C ARG A 79 -8.42 8.76 13.02
N THR A 80 -8.86 8.19 11.91
CA THR A 80 -8.93 6.74 11.73
C THR A 80 -7.54 6.11 11.85
N VAL A 81 -6.56 6.61 11.08
CA VAL A 81 -5.23 6.00 11.04
C VAL A 81 -4.41 6.25 12.31
N THR A 82 -4.53 7.42 12.93
CA THR A 82 -3.87 7.69 14.21
C THR A 82 -4.50 6.90 15.36
N SER A 83 -5.82 6.67 15.34
CA SER A 83 -6.48 5.79 16.31
C SER A 83 -6.01 4.34 16.14
N LEU A 84 -5.95 3.82 14.92
CA LEU A 84 -5.41 2.48 14.66
C LEU A 84 -3.93 2.39 15.06
N SER A 85 -3.14 3.41 14.76
CA SER A 85 -1.73 3.49 15.20
C SER A 85 -1.61 3.40 16.72
N ALA A 86 -2.36 4.20 17.46
CA ALA A 86 -2.36 4.20 18.93
C ALA A 86 -2.81 2.85 19.52
N LEU A 87 -3.91 2.27 19.00
CA LEU A 87 -4.46 1.01 19.48
C LEU A 87 -3.57 -0.21 19.21
N THR A 88 -2.68 -0.12 18.23
CA THR A 88 -1.91 -1.26 17.75
C THR A 88 -0.39 -1.10 17.89
N GLY A 89 0.07 0.00 18.49
CA GLY A 89 1.50 0.27 18.60
C GLY A 89 2.18 0.56 17.25
N GLY A 90 1.49 1.29 16.36
CA GLY A 90 2.04 1.74 15.09
C GLY A 90 1.88 0.76 13.91
N ARG A 91 1.13 -0.33 14.05
CA ARG A 91 0.99 -1.37 13.02
C ARG A 91 0.00 -1.01 11.90
N ILE A 92 0.08 0.20 11.39
CA ILE A 92 -0.74 0.68 10.26
C ILE A 92 0.13 1.40 9.24
N VAL A 93 -0.10 1.14 7.96
CA VAL A 93 0.45 1.89 6.82
C VAL A 93 -0.72 2.51 6.06
N LEU A 94 -0.63 3.79 5.77
CA LEU A 94 -1.65 4.51 5.02
C LEU A 94 -1.33 4.50 3.53
N GLY A 95 -1.97 3.62 2.77
CA GLY A 95 -1.94 3.69 1.31
C GLY A 95 -2.98 4.69 0.81
N MET A 96 -2.60 5.61 -0.07
CA MET A 96 -3.47 6.69 -0.57
C MET A 96 -3.54 6.71 -2.09
N GLY A 97 -4.76 6.80 -2.62
CA GLY A 97 -5.04 7.06 -4.03
C GLY A 97 -5.82 8.36 -4.20
N ALA A 98 -5.53 9.08 -5.27
CA ALA A 98 -6.24 10.34 -5.59
C ALA A 98 -7.74 10.15 -5.94
N GLY A 99 -8.14 8.91 -6.14
CA GLY A 99 -9.47 8.51 -6.61
C GLY A 99 -9.42 7.90 -8.01
N GLY A 100 -10.50 7.28 -8.38
CA GLY A 100 -10.78 6.63 -9.66
C GLY A 100 -12.22 6.14 -9.61
N LEU A 101 -12.77 5.60 -10.72
CA LEU A 101 -14.15 5.13 -10.75
C LEU A 101 -15.15 6.21 -10.27
N TRP A 102 -15.02 7.40 -10.83
CA TRP A 102 -15.72 8.62 -10.37
C TRP A 102 -17.23 8.50 -10.37
N ASP A 103 -17.81 7.68 -11.25
CA ASP A 103 -19.26 7.43 -11.26
C ASP A 103 -19.70 6.65 -10.01
N ASP A 104 -18.92 5.68 -9.58
CA ASP A 104 -19.24 4.89 -8.38
C ASP A 104 -19.00 5.71 -7.10
N ILE A 105 -17.96 6.53 -7.08
CA ILE A 105 -17.71 7.49 -5.98
C ILE A 105 -18.89 8.47 -5.85
N ALA A 106 -19.39 9.00 -6.97
CA ALA A 106 -20.51 9.91 -6.97
C ALA A 106 -21.82 9.24 -6.52
N ARG A 107 -22.04 7.96 -6.88
CA ARG A 107 -23.20 7.17 -6.38
C ARG A 107 -23.14 6.97 -4.87
N LEU A 108 -21.95 6.89 -4.29
CA LEU A 108 -21.75 6.81 -2.83
C LEU A 108 -21.92 8.17 -2.13
N GLY A 109 -22.14 9.24 -2.87
CA GLY A 109 -22.27 10.61 -2.35
C GLY A 109 -20.93 11.36 -2.25
N GLY A 110 -19.86 10.79 -2.76
CA GLY A 110 -18.55 11.44 -2.82
C GLY A 110 -18.43 12.49 -3.92
N PRO A 111 -17.46 13.40 -3.83
CA PRO A 111 -17.26 14.45 -4.83
C PRO A 111 -16.74 13.85 -6.14
N ARG A 112 -17.18 14.40 -7.26
CA ARG A 112 -16.56 14.17 -8.57
C ARG A 112 -15.50 15.25 -8.77
N ARG A 113 -14.25 14.82 -9.03
CA ARG A 113 -13.11 15.71 -9.27
C ARG A 113 -12.51 15.47 -10.64
N SER A 114 -12.02 16.53 -11.27
CA SER A 114 -11.15 16.39 -12.44
C SER A 114 -9.78 15.77 -12.03
N PRO A 115 -9.02 15.20 -12.96
CA PRO A 115 -7.71 14.64 -12.64
C PRO A 115 -6.76 15.63 -11.94
N GLY A 116 -6.81 16.91 -12.32
CA GLY A 116 -6.01 17.96 -11.70
C GLY A 116 -6.42 18.26 -10.26
N GLU A 117 -7.72 18.37 -10.01
CA GLU A 117 -8.27 18.56 -8.67
C GLU A 117 -7.97 17.36 -7.76
N ALA A 118 -8.11 16.15 -8.28
CA ALA A 118 -7.84 14.93 -7.53
C ALA A 118 -6.38 14.87 -7.02
N VAL A 119 -5.42 15.29 -7.86
CA VAL A 119 -4.00 15.33 -7.48
C VAL A 119 -3.72 16.45 -6.46
N ARG A 120 -4.33 17.64 -6.61
CA ARG A 120 -4.18 18.71 -5.61
C ARG A 120 -4.79 18.31 -4.27
N ALA A 121 -5.99 17.69 -4.31
CA ALA A 121 -6.65 17.17 -3.10
C ALA A 121 -5.81 16.07 -2.41
N LEU A 122 -5.12 15.21 -3.17
CA LEU A 122 -4.19 14.22 -2.61
C LEU A 122 -3.03 14.92 -1.87
N ALA A 123 -2.43 15.95 -2.46
CA ALA A 123 -1.35 16.70 -1.83
C ALA A 123 -1.80 17.39 -0.54
N GLU A 124 -2.95 18.07 -0.56
CA GLU A 124 -3.53 18.68 0.63
C GLU A 124 -3.84 17.65 1.71
N ALA A 125 -4.44 16.50 1.32
CA ALA A 125 -4.77 15.45 2.26
C ALA A 125 -3.54 14.89 2.99
N ILE A 126 -2.45 14.62 2.26
CA ILE A 126 -1.20 14.14 2.88
C ILE A 126 -0.65 15.18 3.87
N THR A 127 -0.60 16.45 3.46
CA THR A 127 -0.13 17.56 4.32
C THR A 127 -0.99 17.68 5.58
N LEU A 128 -2.31 17.67 5.43
CA LEU A 128 -3.24 17.79 6.55
C LEU A 128 -3.20 16.58 7.49
N ILE A 129 -3.10 15.37 6.95
CA ILE A 129 -2.98 14.15 7.78
C ILE A 129 -1.70 14.20 8.62
N ARG A 130 -0.58 14.64 8.06
CA ARG A 130 0.66 14.83 8.80
C ARG A 130 0.50 15.90 9.90
N ALA A 131 -0.10 17.03 9.56
CA ALA A 131 -0.34 18.10 10.54
C ALA A 131 -1.27 17.66 11.70
N LEU A 132 -2.24 16.79 11.44
CA LEU A 132 -3.19 16.27 12.42
C LEU A 132 -2.69 15.04 13.20
N SER A 133 -1.39 14.72 13.11
CA SER A 133 -0.74 13.54 13.70
C SER A 133 0.54 13.95 14.44
N GLY A 134 0.91 13.20 15.49
CA GLY A 134 2.18 13.38 16.20
C GLY A 134 2.17 14.47 17.27
N GLY A 135 0.99 14.90 17.71
CA GLY A 135 0.85 15.94 18.74
C GLY A 135 1.24 17.34 18.24
N GLY A 136 1.48 18.25 19.17
CA GLY A 136 1.92 19.61 18.90
C GLY A 136 0.78 20.64 18.92
N ASP A 137 1.00 21.76 18.25
CA ASP A 137 0.06 22.89 18.25
C ASP A 137 -1.23 22.59 17.50
N ARG A 138 -2.28 23.35 17.84
CA ARG A 138 -3.56 23.25 17.17
C ARG A 138 -3.46 23.66 15.71
N VAL A 139 -4.11 22.91 14.84
CA VAL A 139 -4.03 23.04 13.38
C VAL A 139 -5.20 23.87 12.85
N THR A 140 -4.89 24.94 12.14
CA THR A 140 -5.80 25.61 11.22
C THR A 140 -5.26 25.42 9.81
N PHE A 141 -6.08 24.85 8.91
CA PHE A 141 -5.73 24.61 7.52
C PHE A 141 -6.86 25.11 6.62
N ASP A 142 -6.53 26.05 5.74
CA ASP A 142 -7.46 26.65 4.79
C ASP A 142 -7.03 26.30 3.36
N GLY A 143 -7.30 25.04 2.97
CA GLY A 143 -6.97 24.51 1.66
C GLY A 143 -8.12 24.67 0.65
N GLU A 144 -7.85 24.32 -0.60
CA GLU A 144 -8.86 24.30 -1.69
C GLU A 144 -9.92 23.20 -1.45
N PHE A 145 -9.53 22.05 -0.88
CA PHE A 145 -10.39 20.87 -0.74
C PHE A 145 -10.71 20.53 0.71
N TYR A 146 -9.85 20.91 1.64
CA TYR A 146 -10.01 20.58 3.07
C TYR A 146 -9.78 21.83 3.91
N GLN A 147 -10.69 22.06 4.86
CA GLN A 147 -10.61 23.18 5.79
C GLN A 147 -10.85 22.65 7.21
N VAL A 148 -9.97 23.00 8.12
CA VAL A 148 -10.11 22.77 9.55
C VAL A 148 -9.72 24.01 10.31
N ALA A 149 -10.37 24.26 11.45
CA ALA A 149 -10.10 25.41 12.28
C ALA A 149 -9.81 24.95 13.72
N ASP A 150 -8.66 25.35 14.25
CA ASP A 150 -8.29 25.16 15.64
C ASP A 150 -8.46 23.72 16.16
N LEU A 151 -8.05 22.73 15.35
CA LEU A 151 -8.21 21.32 15.66
C LEU A 151 -6.94 20.76 16.30
N ALA A 152 -7.08 20.16 17.50
CA ALA A 152 -5.96 19.48 18.16
C ALA A 152 -5.51 18.23 17.36
N PRO A 153 -4.20 18.09 17.06
CA PRO A 153 -3.69 16.87 16.44
C PRO A 153 -3.78 15.67 17.38
N ALA A 154 -3.73 14.46 16.83
CA ALA A 154 -3.61 13.25 17.63
C ALA A 154 -2.16 13.10 18.13
N GLU A 155 -1.97 12.60 19.36
CA GLU A 155 -0.63 12.33 19.91
C GLU A 155 0.11 11.21 19.16
N ALA A 156 -0.63 10.25 18.57
CA ALA A 156 -0.05 9.16 17.82
C ALA A 156 0.67 9.68 16.56
N PRO A 157 1.88 9.16 16.27
CA PRO A 157 2.65 9.59 15.10
C PRO A 157 1.93 9.30 13.79
N THR A 158 2.26 10.06 12.76
CA THR A 158 1.80 9.78 11.39
C THR A 158 2.28 8.38 10.99
N PRO A 159 1.40 7.48 10.53
CA PRO A 159 1.84 6.24 9.92
C PRO A 159 2.61 6.51 8.62
N PRO A 160 3.45 5.59 8.14
CA PRO A 160 4.03 5.69 6.81
C PRO A 160 2.93 5.88 5.76
N ILE A 161 3.10 6.86 4.86
CA ILE A 161 2.15 7.18 3.79
C ILE A 161 2.71 6.69 2.46
N TRP A 162 2.05 5.72 1.84
CA TRP A 162 2.39 5.23 0.50
C TRP A 162 1.31 5.63 -0.50
N THR A 163 1.69 5.90 -1.75
CA THR A 163 0.73 6.31 -2.77
C THR A 163 0.67 5.35 -3.94
N GLY A 164 -0.55 5.13 -4.47
CA GLY A 164 -0.80 4.42 -5.72
C GLY A 164 -0.82 5.38 -6.92
N SER A 165 0.26 6.14 -7.11
CA SER A 165 0.36 7.16 -8.16
C SER A 165 0.81 6.58 -9.51
N GLY A 166 0.30 7.14 -10.62
CA GLY A 166 0.63 6.66 -11.96
C GLY A 166 0.81 7.74 -13.03
N ALA A 167 0.35 8.97 -12.78
CA ALA A 167 0.50 10.08 -13.72
C ALA A 167 1.60 11.05 -13.23
N PRO A 168 2.29 11.79 -14.13
CA PRO A 168 3.44 12.62 -13.77
C PRO A 168 3.19 13.57 -12.58
N ARG A 169 2.04 14.24 -12.54
CA ARG A 169 1.69 15.16 -11.43
C ARG A 169 1.50 14.43 -10.11
N SER A 170 0.88 13.25 -10.09
CA SER A 170 0.70 12.47 -8.86
C SER A 170 2.00 11.81 -8.42
N LEU A 171 2.88 11.40 -9.35
CA LEU A 171 4.23 10.92 -9.05
C LEU A 171 5.08 12.02 -8.40
N ALA A 172 4.97 13.27 -8.87
CA ALA A 172 5.63 14.40 -8.24
C ALA A 172 5.10 14.66 -6.81
N VAL A 173 3.80 14.45 -6.53
CA VAL A 173 3.27 14.49 -5.15
C VAL A 173 3.88 13.38 -4.31
N THR A 174 4.01 12.17 -4.84
CA THR A 174 4.66 11.03 -4.18
C THR A 174 6.07 11.41 -3.73
N GLY A 175 6.91 11.88 -4.64
CA GLY A 175 8.30 12.28 -4.33
C GLY A 175 8.39 13.33 -3.24
N ARG A 176 7.55 14.36 -3.31
CA ARG A 176 7.57 15.46 -2.34
C ARG A 176 7.04 15.11 -0.96
N LEU A 177 6.02 14.27 -0.86
CA LEU A 177 5.21 14.17 0.35
C LEU A 177 5.06 12.75 0.92
N ALA A 178 5.24 11.68 0.11
CA ALA A 178 5.00 10.32 0.56
C ALA A 178 6.27 9.61 1.03
N ASP A 179 6.10 8.53 1.80
CA ASP A 179 7.19 7.67 2.29
C ASP A 179 7.33 6.40 1.42
N GLY A 180 6.41 6.21 0.47
CA GLY A 180 6.48 5.08 -0.46
C GLY A 180 5.59 5.24 -1.67
N TRP A 181 5.89 4.41 -2.66
CA TRP A 181 5.18 4.31 -3.92
C TRP A 181 4.77 2.88 -4.22
N ILE A 182 3.53 2.69 -4.66
CA ILE A 182 2.98 1.42 -5.14
C ILE A 182 2.72 1.58 -6.64
N PRO A 183 3.54 0.97 -7.52
CA PRO A 183 3.45 1.20 -8.97
C PRO A 183 2.16 0.66 -9.62
N GLY A 184 1.39 -0.13 -8.89
CA GLY A 184 0.17 -0.78 -9.34
C GLY A 184 0.35 -2.30 -9.42
N HIS A 185 -0.76 -2.98 -9.76
CA HIS A 185 -0.74 -4.44 -9.87
C HIS A 185 0.09 -4.89 -11.08
N ALA A 186 0.93 -5.89 -10.88
CA ALA A 186 1.81 -6.49 -11.90
C ALA A 186 2.85 -5.54 -12.53
N ALA A 187 3.04 -4.34 -12.00
CA ALA A 187 4.15 -3.48 -12.40
C ALA A 187 5.35 -3.79 -11.52
N ASP A 188 6.32 -4.50 -12.05
CA ASP A 188 7.57 -4.86 -11.37
C ASP A 188 8.71 -3.88 -11.71
N TRP A 189 9.91 -4.15 -11.19
CA TRP A 189 11.13 -3.34 -11.33
C TRP A 189 11.70 -3.32 -12.75
N LEU A 190 11.32 -4.25 -13.62
CA LEU A 190 11.71 -4.28 -15.04
C LEU A 190 10.62 -3.68 -15.94
N SER A 191 9.45 -3.36 -15.42
CA SER A 191 8.35 -2.81 -16.18
C SER A 191 8.67 -1.41 -16.74
N GLU A 192 8.10 -1.08 -17.90
CA GLU A 192 8.18 0.27 -18.44
C GLU A 192 7.62 1.31 -17.47
N ARG A 193 6.56 0.94 -16.73
CA ARG A 193 5.98 1.79 -15.70
C ARG A 193 7.00 2.18 -14.64
N PHE A 194 7.78 1.26 -14.12
CA PHE A 194 8.82 1.58 -13.15
C PHE A 194 9.88 2.48 -13.76
N ARG A 195 10.40 2.12 -14.94
CA ARG A 195 11.47 2.87 -15.61
C ARG A 195 11.11 4.31 -15.93
N THR A 196 9.84 4.55 -16.28
CA THR A 196 9.36 5.90 -16.62
C THR A 196 8.87 6.71 -15.44
N SER A 197 8.38 6.05 -14.37
CA SER A 197 7.77 6.74 -13.24
C SER A 197 8.73 7.00 -12.09
N ARG A 198 9.66 6.08 -11.79
CA ARG A 198 10.59 6.23 -10.68
C ARG A 198 11.48 7.48 -10.81
N PRO A 199 12.05 7.83 -11.96
CA PRO A 199 12.82 9.06 -12.10
C PRO A 199 12.04 10.34 -11.79
N LEU A 200 10.73 10.38 -12.11
CA LEU A 200 9.88 11.53 -11.79
C LEU A 200 9.66 11.69 -10.28
N ILE A 201 9.59 10.58 -9.55
CA ILE A 201 9.51 10.57 -8.09
C ILE A 201 10.82 11.08 -7.49
N ASP A 202 11.96 10.58 -7.99
CA ASP A 202 13.29 10.91 -7.51
C ASP A 202 13.63 12.41 -7.72
N GLU A 203 13.32 12.92 -8.91
CA GLU A 203 13.45 14.35 -9.23
C GLU A 203 12.61 15.22 -8.28
N ALA A 204 11.33 14.85 -8.08
CA ALA A 204 10.44 15.60 -7.21
C ALA A 204 10.86 15.52 -5.72
N ALA A 205 11.40 14.39 -5.25
CA ALA A 205 11.95 14.25 -3.91
C ALA A 205 13.17 15.17 -3.74
N THR A 206 14.12 15.11 -4.67
CA THR A 206 15.32 15.97 -4.67
C THR A 206 14.96 17.45 -4.70
N ALA A 207 14.03 17.85 -5.56
CA ALA A 207 13.57 19.24 -5.65
C ALA A 207 12.88 19.72 -4.36
N ALA A 208 12.34 18.81 -3.54
CA ALA A 208 11.76 19.08 -2.24
C ALA A 208 12.78 19.00 -1.07
N GLY A 209 14.06 18.82 -1.36
CA GLY A 209 15.12 18.66 -0.35
C GLY A 209 15.11 17.31 0.39
N ARG A 210 14.48 16.29 -0.19
CA ARG A 210 14.43 14.92 0.35
C ARG A 210 15.39 14.01 -0.42
N SER A 211 15.81 12.94 0.23
CA SER A 211 16.50 11.84 -0.48
C SER A 211 15.50 11.03 -1.29
N PRO A 212 15.80 10.66 -2.55
CA PRO A 212 15.01 9.65 -3.28
C PRO A 212 14.87 8.33 -2.52
N ALA A 213 15.85 7.97 -1.70
CA ALA A 213 15.81 6.77 -0.85
C ALA A 213 14.75 6.83 0.27
N ASP A 214 14.23 8.02 0.62
CA ASP A 214 13.13 8.18 1.58
C ASP A 214 11.79 7.69 1.01
N VAL A 215 11.72 7.42 -0.30
CA VAL A 215 10.51 6.93 -0.97
C VAL A 215 10.70 5.49 -1.39
N ALA A 216 10.29 4.56 -0.53
CA ALA A 216 10.35 3.13 -0.81
C ALA A 216 9.43 2.73 -1.98
N THR A 217 9.87 1.82 -2.85
CA THR A 217 8.97 1.21 -3.84
C THR A 217 8.48 -0.14 -3.33
N VAL A 218 7.15 -0.30 -3.23
CA VAL A 218 6.50 -1.54 -2.74
C VAL A 218 5.63 -2.13 -3.85
N TYR A 219 5.96 -3.35 -4.24
CA TYR A 219 5.36 -4.00 -5.40
C TYR A 219 4.20 -4.92 -5.04
N ASN A 220 3.09 -4.82 -5.77
CA ASN A 220 2.00 -5.80 -5.76
C ASN A 220 2.32 -6.88 -6.78
N LEU A 221 2.80 -8.03 -6.32
CA LEU A 221 3.32 -9.07 -7.18
C LEU A 221 2.28 -10.16 -7.46
N PRO A 222 1.90 -10.38 -8.73
CA PRO A 222 1.28 -11.62 -9.17
C PRO A 222 2.35 -12.71 -9.31
N GLY A 223 1.92 -13.91 -9.63
CA GLY A 223 2.79 -15.03 -9.98
C GLY A 223 2.48 -16.28 -9.19
N ARG A 224 2.80 -17.44 -9.76
CA ARG A 224 2.61 -18.73 -9.10
C ARG A 224 3.87 -19.14 -8.37
N ILE A 225 3.71 -19.74 -7.19
CA ILE A 225 4.82 -20.40 -6.49
C ILE A 225 4.69 -21.90 -6.78
N THR A 226 5.56 -22.40 -7.65
CA THR A 226 5.54 -23.80 -8.11
C THR A 226 6.48 -24.68 -7.27
N PRO A 227 6.20 -25.99 -7.13
CA PRO A 227 7.13 -26.90 -6.45
C PRO A 227 8.48 -27.00 -7.16
N GLU A 228 8.43 -27.09 -8.50
CA GLU A 228 9.58 -27.26 -9.37
C GLU A 228 9.91 -25.96 -10.12
N PRO A 229 11.15 -25.77 -10.55
CA PRO A 229 11.54 -24.63 -11.37
C PRO A 229 10.73 -24.57 -12.67
N LEU A 230 10.45 -23.36 -13.13
CA LEU A 230 9.94 -23.09 -14.46
C LEU A 230 11.09 -22.84 -15.44
N ASP A 231 10.93 -23.26 -16.69
CA ASP A 231 11.91 -22.97 -17.76
C ASP A 231 12.00 -21.45 -18.05
N ALA A 232 10.88 -20.74 -17.92
CA ALA A 232 10.83 -19.29 -17.99
C ALA A 232 10.02 -18.73 -16.82
N VAL A 233 10.57 -17.72 -16.15
CA VAL A 233 9.94 -17.03 -15.01
C VAL A 233 9.20 -15.77 -15.42
N ARG A 234 9.34 -15.38 -16.67
CA ARG A 234 8.65 -14.23 -17.31
C ARG A 234 7.98 -14.69 -18.59
N ASP A 235 6.87 -14.03 -18.96
CA ASP A 235 6.19 -14.27 -20.22
C ASP A 235 6.88 -13.53 -21.40
N ASP A 236 6.30 -13.68 -22.61
CA ASP A 236 6.84 -13.09 -23.85
C ASP A 236 6.86 -11.55 -23.82
N GLU A 237 6.04 -10.91 -22.94
CA GLU A 237 6.06 -9.47 -22.69
C GLU A 237 7.00 -9.06 -21.55
N GLY A 238 7.77 -10.02 -21.02
CA GLY A 238 8.73 -9.79 -19.94
C GLY A 238 8.10 -9.62 -18.57
N ARG A 239 6.82 -9.94 -18.38
CA ARG A 239 6.13 -9.82 -17.09
C ARG A 239 6.43 -11.04 -16.22
N TRP A 240 6.63 -10.82 -14.94
CA TRP A 240 6.84 -11.88 -13.96
C TRP A 240 5.62 -12.81 -13.87
N ILE A 241 5.83 -14.12 -14.02
CA ILE A 241 4.78 -15.14 -13.95
C ILE A 241 4.94 -16.10 -12.76
N GLY A 242 6.07 -16.03 -12.07
CA GLY A 242 6.37 -16.88 -10.93
C GLY A 242 7.48 -17.89 -11.18
N GLY A 243 7.58 -18.89 -10.31
CA GLY A 243 8.59 -19.94 -10.37
C GLY A 243 8.64 -20.74 -9.07
N SER A 244 9.69 -21.55 -8.91
CA SER A 244 9.97 -22.23 -7.64
C SER A 244 10.38 -21.23 -6.55
N PRO A 245 10.35 -21.61 -5.26
CA PRO A 245 10.82 -20.73 -4.19
C PRO A 245 12.25 -20.22 -4.37
N ALA A 246 13.11 -20.98 -5.01
CA ALA A 246 14.48 -20.54 -5.31
C ALA A 246 14.49 -19.45 -6.39
N GLN A 247 13.74 -19.62 -7.48
CA GLN A 247 13.62 -18.62 -8.53
C GLN A 247 12.95 -17.32 -8.01
N TRP A 248 11.93 -17.43 -7.16
CA TRP A 248 11.37 -16.28 -6.46
C TRP A 248 12.41 -15.56 -5.62
N ALA A 249 13.20 -16.31 -4.84
CA ALA A 249 14.20 -15.70 -3.98
C ALA A 249 15.31 -14.99 -4.77
N GLU A 250 15.78 -15.58 -5.85
CA GLU A 250 16.77 -14.97 -6.75
C GLU A 250 16.24 -13.66 -7.36
N GLU A 251 15.04 -13.71 -7.93
CA GLU A 251 14.40 -12.55 -8.58
C GLU A 251 14.15 -11.40 -7.60
N LEU A 252 13.61 -11.70 -6.41
CA LEU A 252 13.32 -10.67 -5.40
C LEU A 252 14.60 -10.10 -4.78
N THR A 253 15.64 -10.92 -4.59
CA THR A 253 16.94 -10.44 -4.13
C THR A 253 17.57 -9.49 -5.14
N GLY A 254 17.53 -9.82 -6.44
CA GLY A 254 17.95 -8.92 -7.51
C GLY A 254 17.13 -7.62 -7.53
N ALA A 255 15.81 -7.70 -7.35
CA ALA A 255 14.96 -6.52 -7.26
C ALA A 255 15.38 -5.55 -6.12
N VAL A 256 15.83 -6.09 -5.00
CA VAL A 256 16.31 -5.29 -3.87
C VAL A 256 17.69 -4.70 -4.17
N LEU A 257 18.65 -5.53 -4.57
CA LEU A 257 20.04 -5.12 -4.72
C LEU A 257 20.26 -4.21 -5.93
N ASP A 258 19.61 -4.50 -7.06
CA ASP A 258 19.86 -3.82 -8.32
C ASP A 258 18.84 -2.70 -8.61
N HIS A 259 17.63 -2.78 -8.03
CA HIS A 259 16.52 -1.86 -8.33
C HIS A 259 15.94 -1.16 -7.09
N GLY A 260 16.50 -1.39 -5.90
CA GLY A 260 16.11 -0.70 -4.67
C GLY A 260 14.68 -0.98 -4.22
N ALA A 261 14.17 -2.20 -4.44
CA ALA A 261 12.84 -2.58 -3.97
C ALA A 261 12.77 -2.50 -2.43
N GLY A 262 11.76 -1.79 -1.91
CA GLY A 262 11.50 -1.59 -0.49
C GLY A 262 10.56 -2.63 0.12
N GLY A 263 9.80 -3.33 -0.72
CA GLY A 263 8.89 -4.39 -0.24
C GLY A 263 8.06 -5.03 -1.34
N PHE A 264 7.42 -6.14 -0.95
CA PHE A 264 6.63 -6.98 -1.84
C PHE A 264 5.35 -7.43 -1.15
N VAL A 265 4.21 -7.21 -1.80
CA VAL A 265 2.90 -7.73 -1.40
C VAL A 265 2.49 -8.79 -2.41
N TYR A 266 2.36 -10.01 -1.98
CA TYR A 266 2.02 -11.14 -2.84
C TYR A 266 0.54 -11.19 -3.19
N PHE A 267 0.23 -11.10 -4.48
CA PHE A 267 -1.12 -11.21 -5.06
C PHE A 267 -1.10 -12.20 -6.21
N PRO A 268 -1.33 -13.50 -5.97
CA PRO A 268 -1.30 -14.47 -7.06
C PRO A 268 -2.45 -14.24 -8.06
N PRO A 269 -2.32 -14.71 -9.31
CA PRO A 269 -3.39 -14.68 -10.28
C PRO A 269 -4.66 -15.37 -9.75
N GLY A 270 -5.81 -14.71 -9.94
CA GLY A 270 -7.10 -15.24 -9.48
C GLY A 270 -7.54 -14.73 -8.11
N GLY A 271 -6.82 -13.82 -7.48
CA GLY A 271 -7.17 -13.20 -6.21
C GLY A 271 -6.19 -13.50 -5.07
N PRO A 272 -6.56 -13.18 -3.81
CA PRO A 272 -5.70 -13.41 -2.66
C PRO A 272 -5.23 -14.86 -2.55
N PRO A 273 -3.99 -15.10 -2.06
CA PRO A 273 -3.44 -16.45 -1.96
C PRO A 273 -4.27 -17.32 -1.01
N GLY A 274 -4.60 -18.52 -1.47
CA GLY A 274 -5.10 -19.56 -0.58
C GLY A 274 -4.01 -20.10 0.35
N GLU A 275 -4.40 -20.89 1.35
CA GLU A 275 -3.51 -21.44 2.38
C GLU A 275 -2.18 -22.01 1.85
N PRO A 276 -2.16 -22.91 0.81
CA PRO A 276 -0.90 -23.49 0.34
C PRO A 276 0.07 -22.46 -0.26
N MET A 277 -0.42 -21.48 -1.01
CA MET A 277 0.43 -20.45 -1.66
C MET A 277 0.94 -19.44 -0.65
N ARG A 278 0.10 -19.02 0.31
CA ARG A 278 0.52 -18.16 1.42
C ARG A 278 1.63 -18.84 2.24
N ARG A 279 1.46 -20.12 2.53
CA ARG A 279 2.44 -20.90 3.28
C ARG A 279 3.78 -20.96 2.55
N ARG A 280 3.79 -21.29 1.26
CA ARG A 280 5.02 -21.27 0.46
C ARG A 280 5.67 -19.89 0.41
N TRP A 281 4.88 -18.83 0.27
CA TRP A 281 5.37 -17.46 0.32
C TRP A 281 6.09 -17.19 1.65
N ALA A 282 5.43 -17.46 2.76
CA ALA A 282 5.94 -17.15 4.10
C ALA A 282 7.08 -18.08 4.55
N GLU A 283 7.00 -19.39 4.26
CA GLU A 283 7.94 -20.39 4.79
C GLU A 283 9.08 -20.71 3.84
N GLU A 284 8.91 -20.55 2.53
CA GLU A 284 9.91 -20.98 1.54
C GLU A 284 10.54 -19.81 0.77
N VAL A 285 9.79 -18.77 0.40
CA VAL A 285 10.31 -17.63 -0.38
C VAL A 285 10.92 -16.58 0.54
N VAL A 286 10.10 -16.00 1.44
CA VAL A 286 10.53 -14.87 2.28
C VAL A 286 11.78 -15.15 3.11
N PRO A 287 11.93 -16.32 3.76
CA PRO A 287 13.16 -16.61 4.52
C PRO A 287 14.40 -16.69 3.64
N ARG A 288 14.29 -17.19 2.40
CA ARG A 288 15.41 -17.24 1.45
C ARG A 288 15.87 -15.85 1.04
N VAL A 289 14.92 -14.95 0.73
CA VAL A 289 15.24 -13.56 0.39
C VAL A 289 15.87 -12.85 1.58
N ARG A 290 15.31 -13.00 2.78
CA ARG A 290 15.89 -12.42 4.00
C ARG A 290 17.31 -12.90 4.26
N ALA A 291 17.55 -14.20 4.10
CA ALA A 291 18.88 -14.78 4.27
C ALA A 291 19.91 -14.31 3.20
N ALA A 292 19.45 -14.02 1.99
CA ALA A 292 20.30 -13.51 0.92
C ALA A 292 20.67 -12.02 1.09
N LEU A 293 19.85 -11.27 1.82
CA LEU A 293 20.08 -9.85 2.08
C LEU A 293 20.83 -9.56 3.39
N GLY A 294 21.05 -10.56 4.24
CA GLY A 294 21.75 -10.46 5.54
C GLY A 294 20.78 -10.11 6.65
#